data_9518f2f563aae3e4038c1a2f36327bde
#
_entry.id   9518f2f563aae3e4038c1a2f36327bde
#
_cell.length_a   1.000
_cell.length_b   1.000
_cell.length_c   1.000
_cell.angle_alpha   90.00
_cell.angle_beta   90.00
_cell.angle_gamma   90.00
#
_symmetry.space_group_name_H-M   'P 1'
#
loop_
_entity.id
_entity.type
_entity.pdbx_description
1 polymer ?
#
loop_
_entity_poly.entity_id
_entity_poly.type
_entity_poly.pdbx_seq_one_letter_code
_entity_poly.pdbx_strand_id
1 'polypeptide(L)'
;VTFSDKLNIDSLCKENENFIYAFWHDQLLMCPFTWKNNFDILILISKHKDGDIISKVISYMGFKTIRGSTSKPGKIKNKGGFIAAKQILSSLKNNVCVGIAPDGPRGPRHEVSDGIINIARMSNKKIVPVALGFNSKWTLNTWDKFIVPKFFSRINIAWGEPIGVDNEDNSQFQILLKNKLDLLTKNVNSFQ
;
A
#
# COMPACT_ATOMS: atom_id res chain seq x y z
N VAL A 1 19.99 -0.10 -1.40
CA VAL A 1 18.68 -0.05 -2.05
C VAL A 1 18.89 0.27 -3.50
N THR A 2 18.49 -0.62 -4.39
CA THR A 2 18.56 -0.40 -5.84
C THR A 2 17.15 -0.11 -6.33
N PHE A 3 16.96 0.97 -7.08
CA PHE A 3 15.68 1.33 -7.67
C PHE A 3 15.68 0.90 -9.13
N SER A 4 14.73 0.08 -9.53
CA SER A 4 14.44 -0.19 -10.94
C SER A 4 13.27 0.71 -11.35
N ASP A 5 13.55 2.00 -11.55
CA ASP A 5 12.51 2.95 -11.90
C ASP A 5 12.33 3.06 -13.41
N LYS A 6 11.21 2.59 -13.89
CA LYS A 6 10.64 3.06 -15.17
C LYS A 6 9.73 4.27 -14.98
N LEU A 7 9.21 4.51 -13.77
CA LEU A 7 8.40 5.69 -13.43
C LEU A 7 9.24 6.62 -12.58
N ASN A 8 9.47 7.80 -13.09
CA ASN A 8 10.05 8.86 -12.30
C ASN A 8 9.00 9.37 -11.31
N ILE A 9 9.02 8.83 -10.07
CA ILE A 9 8.19 9.34 -8.97
C ILE A 9 8.30 10.85 -8.84
N ASP A 10 9.48 11.40 -9.14
CA ASP A 10 9.72 12.83 -9.12
C ASP A 10 8.84 13.57 -10.13
N SER A 11 8.41 12.92 -11.24
CA SER A 11 7.46 13.54 -12.19
C SER A 11 6.04 13.58 -11.62
N LEU A 12 5.58 12.49 -11.00
CA LEU A 12 4.26 12.47 -10.33
C LEU A 12 4.21 13.47 -9.18
N CYS A 13 5.32 13.63 -8.47
CA CYS A 13 5.44 14.58 -7.37
C CYS A 13 5.62 16.03 -7.85
N LYS A 14 6.23 16.28 -9.01
CA LYS A 14 6.37 17.62 -9.61
C LYS A 14 5.04 18.19 -10.09
N GLU A 15 4.09 17.34 -10.47
CA GLU A 15 2.74 17.74 -10.84
C GLU A 15 1.87 18.11 -9.62
N ASN A 16 2.44 18.09 -8.39
CA ASN A 16 1.72 18.32 -7.12
C ASN A 16 0.48 17.43 -6.94
N GLU A 17 0.44 16.31 -7.62
CA GLU A 17 -0.65 15.34 -7.49
C GLU A 17 -0.32 14.30 -6.43
N ASN A 18 -1.07 14.32 -5.34
CA ASN A 18 -1.05 13.23 -4.40
C ASN A 18 -1.85 12.03 -4.92
N PHE A 19 -1.49 10.84 -4.49
CA PHE A 19 -2.03 9.60 -4.98
C PHE A 19 -2.19 8.55 -3.85
N ILE A 20 -2.87 7.45 -4.17
CA ILE A 20 -2.96 6.27 -3.33
C ILE A 20 -1.83 5.33 -3.71
N TYR A 21 -0.96 5.03 -2.76
CA TYR A 21 0.14 4.11 -2.89
C TYR A 21 -0.32 2.70 -2.52
N ALA A 22 -0.28 1.75 -3.46
CA ALA A 22 -0.74 0.38 -3.27
C ALA A 22 0.43 -0.60 -3.25
N PHE A 23 0.47 -1.48 -2.26
CA PHE A 23 1.49 -2.52 -2.10
C PHE A 23 0.89 -3.73 -1.37
N TRP A 24 1.43 -4.94 -1.56
CA TRP A 24 0.94 -6.12 -0.85
C TRP A 24 1.24 -6.06 0.65
N HIS A 25 0.33 -6.55 1.48
CA HIS A 25 0.41 -6.49 2.96
C HIS A 25 1.68 -7.16 3.50
N ASP A 26 2.17 -8.20 2.84
CA ASP A 26 3.41 -8.89 3.20
C ASP A 26 4.68 -8.02 3.13
N GLN A 27 4.63 -6.88 2.43
CA GLN A 27 5.74 -5.94 2.22
C GLN A 27 5.65 -4.70 3.13
N LEU A 28 4.63 -4.61 3.97
CA LEU A 28 4.27 -3.42 4.76
C LEU A 28 5.43 -2.87 5.60
N LEU A 29 6.26 -3.73 6.20
CA LEU A 29 7.37 -3.30 7.05
C LEU A 29 8.37 -2.40 6.31
N MET A 30 8.59 -2.66 5.03
CA MET A 30 9.63 -2.00 4.25
C MET A 30 9.08 -0.92 3.30
N CYS A 31 7.78 -0.74 3.24
CA CYS A 31 7.18 0.28 2.39
C CYS A 31 7.68 1.71 2.66
N PRO A 32 8.10 2.11 3.89
CA PRO A 32 8.70 3.41 4.11
C PRO A 32 9.97 3.66 3.28
N PHE A 33 10.77 2.62 3.00
CA PHE A 33 12.00 2.76 2.22
C PHE A 33 11.78 3.08 0.75
N THR A 34 10.55 2.91 0.25
CA THR A 34 10.21 3.29 -1.12
C THR A 34 10.01 4.78 -1.27
N TRP A 35 9.81 5.48 -0.16
CA TRP A 35 9.45 6.89 -0.13
C TRP A 35 10.71 7.75 0.06
N LYS A 36 11.09 8.48 -0.98
CA LYS A 36 12.28 9.35 -0.98
C LYS A 36 11.98 10.84 -0.91
N ASN A 37 10.71 11.22 -1.04
CA ASN A 37 10.33 12.62 -1.28
C ASN A 37 9.82 13.34 -0.02
N ASN A 38 9.89 14.67 -0.07
CA ASN A 38 9.40 15.58 0.97
C ASN A 38 7.86 15.62 1.10
N PHE A 39 7.16 14.70 0.46
CA PHE A 39 5.70 14.62 0.58
C PHE A 39 5.29 13.90 1.84
N ASP A 40 4.31 14.45 2.54
CA ASP A 40 3.66 13.76 3.65
C ASP A 40 2.95 12.50 3.12
N ILE A 41 3.28 11.38 3.71
CA ILE A 41 2.59 10.11 3.46
C ILE A 41 2.01 9.56 4.75
N LEU A 42 0.80 9.06 4.69
CA LEU A 42 0.12 8.34 5.74
C LEU A 42 -0.05 6.88 5.34
N ILE A 43 0.31 5.95 6.20
CA ILE A 43 0.17 4.52 5.94
C ILE A 43 -0.99 3.97 6.75
N LEU A 44 -1.94 3.31 6.06
CA LEU A 44 -3.06 2.65 6.71
C LEU A 44 -2.61 1.35 7.37
N ILE A 45 -2.74 1.27 8.68
CA ILE A 45 -2.35 0.10 9.48
C ILE A 45 -3.53 -0.40 10.30
N SER A 46 -3.63 -1.72 10.43
CA SER A 46 -4.65 -2.39 11.23
C SER A 46 -4.62 -1.97 12.71
N LYS A 47 -5.81 -1.91 13.34
CA LYS A 47 -5.96 -1.71 14.79
C LYS A 47 -5.65 -2.96 15.64
N HIS A 48 -5.33 -4.10 15.03
CA HIS A 48 -4.96 -5.32 15.76
C HIS A 48 -3.56 -5.17 16.40
N LYS A 49 -3.28 -6.02 17.41
CA LYS A 49 -2.01 -5.98 18.18
C LYS A 49 -0.76 -6.03 17.29
N ASP A 50 -0.78 -6.84 16.24
CA ASP A 50 0.34 -6.93 15.28
C ASP A 50 0.57 -5.59 14.57
N GLY A 51 -0.51 -4.87 14.24
CA GLY A 51 -0.46 -3.53 13.68
C GLY A 51 0.12 -2.48 14.64
N ASP A 52 0.05 -2.69 15.98
CA ASP A 52 0.65 -1.77 16.94
C ASP A 52 2.17 -1.78 16.86
N ILE A 53 2.76 -2.96 16.70
CA ILE A 53 4.21 -3.12 16.55
C ILE A 53 4.66 -2.46 15.25
N ILE A 54 4.02 -2.80 14.15
CA ILE A 54 4.34 -2.23 12.82
C ILE A 54 4.17 -0.71 12.80
N SER A 55 3.09 -0.20 13.40
CA SER A 55 2.84 1.25 13.49
C SER A 55 3.96 1.97 14.25
N LYS A 56 4.45 1.39 15.35
CA LYS A 56 5.60 1.94 16.10
C LYS A 56 6.86 1.96 15.25
N VAL A 57 7.19 0.85 14.59
CA VAL A 57 8.38 0.76 13.72
C VAL A 57 8.31 1.82 12.61
N ILE A 58 7.19 1.91 11.92
CA ILE A 58 6.98 2.89 10.84
C ILE A 58 7.05 4.33 11.36
N SER A 59 6.52 4.58 12.57
CA SER A 59 6.63 5.90 13.22
C SER A 59 8.07 6.27 13.58
N TYR A 60 8.87 5.31 14.06
CA TYR A 60 10.32 5.52 14.30
C TYR A 60 11.07 5.87 12.99
N MET A 61 10.58 5.41 11.85
CA MET A 61 11.13 5.76 10.53
C MET A 61 10.65 7.12 10.02
N GLY A 62 9.89 7.87 10.82
CA GLY A 62 9.42 9.22 10.50
C GLY A 62 8.09 9.29 9.73
N PHE A 63 7.39 8.17 9.58
CA PHE A 63 6.12 8.12 8.85
C PHE A 63 4.92 8.17 9.79
N LYS A 64 3.87 8.89 9.36
CA LYS A 64 2.60 8.94 10.08
C LYS A 64 1.72 7.75 9.69
N THR A 65 0.87 7.28 10.60
CA THR A 65 -0.02 6.15 10.35
C THR A 65 -1.48 6.49 10.62
N ILE A 66 -2.38 5.94 9.79
CA ILE A 66 -3.82 5.91 10.06
C ILE A 66 -4.17 4.54 10.62
N ARG A 67 -4.88 4.51 11.75
CA ARG A 67 -5.30 3.27 12.38
C ARG A 67 -6.72 2.91 11.95
N GLY A 68 -6.85 1.87 11.14
CA GLY A 68 -8.14 1.41 10.61
C GLY A 68 -8.33 -0.10 10.73
N SER A 69 -9.58 -0.54 10.61
CA SER A 69 -9.90 -1.96 10.45
C SER A 69 -11.00 -2.13 9.43
N THR A 70 -10.86 -3.12 8.55
CA THR A 70 -11.94 -3.56 7.68
C THR A 70 -12.95 -4.38 8.46
N SER A 71 -14.25 -4.25 8.16
CA SER A 71 -15.30 -5.12 8.73
C SER A 71 -15.18 -6.54 8.24
N LYS A 72 -15.73 -7.46 9.06
CA LYS A 72 -16.13 -8.77 8.52
C LYS A 72 -17.32 -8.54 7.57
N PRO A 73 -17.38 -9.26 6.43
CA PRO A 73 -18.59 -9.29 5.60
C PRO A 73 -19.81 -9.61 6.47
N GLY A 74 -20.90 -8.87 6.30
CA GLY A 74 -22.15 -9.10 7.04
C GLY A 74 -22.34 -8.34 8.37
N LYS A 75 -21.38 -7.55 8.86
CA LYS A 75 -21.58 -6.67 10.02
C LYS A 75 -21.86 -5.21 9.61
N ILE A 76 -23.10 -4.79 9.81
CA ILE A 76 -23.64 -3.45 9.43
C ILE A 76 -23.01 -2.27 10.21
N LYS A 77 -22.28 -2.50 11.31
CA LYS A 77 -21.68 -1.43 12.12
C LYS A 77 -20.15 -1.52 12.13
N ASN A 78 -19.53 -0.97 11.09
CA ASN A 78 -18.07 -0.82 11.03
C ASN A 78 -17.63 0.62 11.30
N LYS A 79 -17.82 1.09 12.53
CA LYS A 79 -17.36 2.44 12.93
C LYS A 79 -15.86 2.65 12.66
N GLY A 80 -15.02 1.62 12.84
CA GLY A 80 -13.57 1.72 12.66
C GLY A 80 -13.13 1.89 11.20
N GLY A 81 -13.75 1.17 10.28
CA GLY A 81 -13.48 1.29 8.84
C GLY A 81 -13.98 2.61 8.27
N PHE A 82 -15.16 3.06 8.69
CA PHE A 82 -15.71 4.35 8.27
C PHE A 82 -14.84 5.52 8.74
N ILE A 83 -14.38 5.51 9.99
CA ILE A 83 -13.47 6.55 10.53
C ILE A 83 -12.16 6.57 9.74
N ALA A 84 -11.56 5.41 9.46
CA ALA A 84 -10.34 5.33 8.68
C ALA A 84 -10.55 5.85 7.25
N ALA A 85 -11.64 5.47 6.57
CA ALA A 85 -11.96 5.97 5.25
C ALA A 85 -12.13 7.50 5.23
N LYS A 86 -12.82 8.07 6.23
CA LYS A 86 -12.96 9.54 6.36
C LYS A 86 -11.60 10.23 6.56
N GLN A 87 -10.71 9.65 7.38
CA GLN A 87 -9.35 10.19 7.57
C GLN A 87 -8.53 10.11 6.28
N ILE A 88 -8.60 9.00 5.55
CA ILE A 88 -7.91 8.82 4.26
C ILE A 88 -8.40 9.87 3.26
N LEU A 89 -9.70 10.01 3.07
CA LEU A 89 -10.28 10.98 2.14
C LEU A 89 -9.91 12.42 2.51
N SER A 90 -9.92 12.75 3.81
CA SER A 90 -9.46 14.07 4.29
C SER A 90 -7.98 14.29 3.99
N SER A 91 -7.13 13.29 4.17
CA SER A 91 -5.70 13.38 3.89
C SER A 91 -5.43 13.59 2.40
N LEU A 92 -6.11 12.80 1.55
CA LEU A 92 -6.02 12.95 0.09
C LEU A 92 -6.51 14.34 -0.38
N LYS A 93 -7.54 14.90 0.26
CA LYS A 93 -8.01 16.26 -0.03
C LYS A 93 -6.97 17.33 0.36
N ASN A 94 -6.16 17.08 1.38
CA ASN A 94 -5.11 17.98 1.86
C ASN A 94 -3.73 17.72 1.23
N ASN A 95 -3.70 17.16 0.03
CA ASN A 95 -2.48 16.85 -0.73
C ASN A 95 -1.48 15.91 -0.02
N VAL A 96 -1.98 15.02 0.85
CA VAL A 96 -1.19 13.98 1.51
C VAL A 96 -1.38 12.67 0.75
N CYS A 97 -0.30 11.96 0.43
CA CYS A 97 -0.36 10.61 -0.13
C CYS A 97 -0.77 9.60 0.93
N VAL A 98 -1.44 8.52 0.52
CA VAL A 98 -1.88 7.48 1.46
C VAL A 98 -1.48 6.09 0.98
N GLY A 99 -0.74 5.37 1.81
CA GLY A 99 -0.37 3.97 1.57
C GLY A 99 -1.44 3.01 2.05
N ILE A 100 -1.88 2.11 1.18
CA ILE A 100 -2.92 1.12 1.45
C ILE A 100 -2.48 -0.26 0.94
N ALA A 101 -2.54 -1.27 1.81
CA ALA A 101 -2.44 -2.67 1.40
C ALA A 101 -3.83 -3.15 0.94
N PRO A 102 -4.03 -3.44 -0.36
CA PRO A 102 -5.35 -3.76 -0.90
C PRO A 102 -5.93 -5.09 -0.42
N ASP A 103 -5.08 -6.05 -0.04
CA ASP A 103 -5.46 -7.32 0.56
C ASP A 103 -5.82 -7.21 2.06
N GLY A 104 -5.60 -6.03 2.65
CA GLY A 104 -6.04 -5.69 4.01
C GLY A 104 -5.45 -6.60 5.09
N PRO A 105 -5.86 -6.41 6.35
CA PRO A 105 -5.25 -7.11 7.48
C PRO A 105 -5.76 -8.55 7.69
N ARG A 106 -6.66 -9.04 6.85
CA ARG A 106 -7.29 -10.38 7.01
C ARG A 106 -7.24 -11.22 5.75
N GLY A 107 -6.71 -10.68 4.67
CA GLY A 107 -6.67 -11.34 3.39
C GLY A 107 -8.05 -11.52 2.73
N PRO A 108 -8.12 -12.42 1.77
CA PRO A 108 -7.07 -13.35 1.32
C PRO A 108 -5.80 -12.67 0.79
N ARG A 109 -4.66 -13.34 0.98
CA ARG A 109 -3.36 -12.84 0.52
C ARG A 109 -3.38 -12.56 -0.98
N HIS A 110 -2.85 -11.39 -1.37
CA HIS A 110 -2.75 -10.95 -2.76
C HIS A 110 -4.11 -10.89 -3.49
N GLU A 111 -5.17 -10.55 -2.75
CA GLU A 111 -6.49 -10.27 -3.32
C GLU A 111 -6.88 -8.82 -3.04
N VAL A 112 -7.35 -8.13 -4.07
CA VAL A 112 -7.71 -6.71 -3.97
C VAL A 112 -9.14 -6.56 -3.46
N SER A 113 -9.31 -5.85 -2.35
CA SER A 113 -10.62 -5.53 -1.78
C SER A 113 -11.24 -4.27 -2.40
N ASP A 114 -12.56 -4.16 -2.33
CA ASP A 114 -13.31 -2.96 -2.77
C ASP A 114 -12.85 -1.67 -2.10
N GLY A 115 -12.27 -1.76 -0.90
CA GLY A 115 -11.95 -0.60 -0.07
C GLY A 115 -11.05 0.41 -0.78
N ILE A 116 -9.97 -0.05 -1.42
CA ILE A 116 -9.03 0.82 -2.11
C ILE A 116 -9.65 1.43 -3.38
N ILE A 117 -10.46 0.66 -4.12
CA ILE A 117 -11.14 1.11 -5.34
C ILE A 117 -12.16 2.20 -5.00
N ASN A 118 -12.97 1.96 -3.97
CA ASN A 118 -13.95 2.94 -3.50
C ASN A 118 -13.30 4.25 -3.02
N ILE A 119 -12.17 4.17 -2.30
CA ILE A 119 -11.41 5.34 -1.87
C ILE A 119 -10.87 6.11 -3.08
N ALA A 120 -10.30 5.43 -4.07
CA ALA A 120 -9.79 6.05 -5.29
C ALA A 120 -10.91 6.79 -6.04
N ARG A 121 -12.06 6.14 -6.21
CA ARG A 121 -13.24 6.73 -6.85
C ARG A 121 -13.76 7.95 -6.10
N MET A 122 -13.94 7.84 -4.78
CA MET A 122 -14.46 8.94 -3.94
C MET A 122 -13.51 10.14 -3.84
N SER A 123 -12.21 9.91 -3.92
CA SER A 123 -11.19 10.96 -3.85
C SER A 123 -10.80 11.51 -5.23
N ASN A 124 -11.20 10.84 -6.31
CA ASN A 124 -10.73 11.10 -7.69
C ASN A 124 -9.18 11.07 -7.78
N LYS A 125 -8.53 10.18 -6.99
CA LYS A 125 -7.07 10.04 -6.98
C LYS A 125 -6.66 8.72 -7.62
N LYS A 126 -5.54 8.76 -8.35
CA LYS A 126 -4.96 7.58 -9.01
C LYS A 126 -4.39 6.61 -7.98
N ILE A 127 -4.41 5.33 -8.28
CA ILE A 127 -3.72 4.28 -7.53
C ILE A 127 -2.38 4.01 -8.21
N VAL A 128 -1.30 4.11 -7.46
CA VAL A 128 0.05 3.80 -7.94
C VAL A 128 0.51 2.49 -7.30
N PRO A 129 0.61 1.40 -8.06
CA PRO A 129 1.08 0.13 -7.54
C PRO A 129 2.59 0.12 -7.35
N VAL A 130 3.05 -0.48 -6.26
CA VAL A 130 4.47 -0.60 -5.93
C VAL A 130 4.78 -1.99 -5.40
N ALA A 131 5.95 -2.50 -5.71
CA ALA A 131 6.45 -3.75 -5.17
C ALA A 131 7.89 -3.63 -4.67
N LEU A 132 8.19 -4.43 -3.63
CA LEU A 132 9.51 -4.56 -3.05
C LEU A 132 9.99 -6.00 -3.19
N GLY A 133 11.21 -6.17 -3.70
CA GLY A 133 11.92 -7.45 -3.76
C GLY A 133 13.08 -7.46 -2.78
N PHE A 134 13.42 -8.65 -2.28
CA PHE A 134 14.48 -8.83 -1.29
C PHE A 134 15.34 -10.03 -1.68
N ASN A 135 16.65 -9.83 -1.81
CA ASN A 135 17.56 -10.94 -2.12
C ASN A 135 17.76 -11.91 -0.94
N SER A 136 17.54 -11.44 0.29
CA SER A 136 17.62 -12.27 1.49
C SER A 136 16.55 -11.86 2.50
N LYS A 137 15.65 -12.77 2.84
CA LYS A 137 14.48 -12.48 3.68
C LYS A 137 14.09 -13.68 4.52
N TRP A 138 13.43 -13.40 5.65
CA TRP A 138 12.60 -14.37 6.35
C TRP A 138 11.15 -14.20 5.90
N THR A 139 10.45 -15.29 5.71
CA THR A 139 9.02 -15.30 5.46
C THR A 139 8.34 -15.94 6.67
N LEU A 140 7.51 -15.17 7.35
CA LEU A 140 6.82 -15.64 8.55
C LEU A 140 5.65 -16.56 8.19
N ASN A 141 5.29 -17.46 9.10
CA ASN A 141 4.13 -18.34 8.90
C ASN A 141 2.82 -17.66 9.32
N THR A 142 2.56 -16.48 8.74
CA THR A 142 1.34 -15.71 8.88
C THR A 142 0.44 -15.91 7.66
N TRP A 143 -0.82 -15.45 7.71
CA TRP A 143 -1.79 -15.56 6.62
C TRP A 143 -1.29 -14.88 5.32
N ASP A 144 -0.56 -13.76 5.46
CA ASP A 144 0.01 -12.97 4.37
C ASP A 144 1.43 -13.41 3.96
N LYS A 145 2.06 -14.35 4.71
CA LYS A 145 3.47 -14.70 4.53
C LYS A 145 4.38 -13.47 4.69
N PHE A 146 4.18 -12.72 5.78
CA PHE A 146 4.85 -11.47 6.08
C PHE A 146 6.37 -11.54 5.91
N ILE A 147 6.94 -10.56 5.23
CA ILE A 147 8.34 -10.53 4.85
C ILE A 147 9.13 -9.66 5.82
N VAL A 148 10.20 -10.23 6.37
CA VAL A 148 11.20 -9.52 7.17
C VAL A 148 12.55 -9.65 6.46
N PRO A 149 13.14 -8.57 5.95
CA PRO A 149 14.46 -8.62 5.33
C PRO A 149 15.52 -9.09 6.34
N LYS A 150 16.48 -9.87 5.88
CA LYS A 150 17.67 -10.16 6.69
C LYS A 150 18.61 -8.95 6.72
N PHE A 151 19.49 -8.91 7.72
CA PHE A 151 20.52 -7.88 7.81
C PHE A 151 21.33 -7.84 6.51
N PHE A 152 21.64 -6.62 6.06
CA PHE A 152 22.37 -6.35 4.81
C PHE A 152 21.66 -6.82 3.52
N SER A 153 20.36 -7.10 3.59
CA SER A 153 19.56 -7.43 2.41
C SER A 153 19.53 -6.25 1.42
N ARG A 154 19.67 -6.57 0.14
CA ARG A 154 19.38 -5.60 -0.94
C ARG A 154 17.87 -5.54 -1.14
N ILE A 155 17.37 -4.33 -1.31
CA ILE A 155 15.95 -4.07 -1.58
C ILE A 155 15.85 -3.52 -3.00
N ASN A 156 15.08 -4.20 -3.84
CA ASN A 156 14.71 -3.74 -5.16
C ASN A 156 13.28 -3.18 -5.08
N ILE A 157 13.08 -2.00 -5.67
CA ILE A 157 11.78 -1.32 -5.64
C ILE A 157 11.35 -1.05 -7.08
N ALA A 158 10.12 -1.42 -7.39
CA ALA A 158 9.51 -1.13 -8.68
C ALA A 158 8.18 -0.41 -8.49
N TRP A 159 8.01 0.67 -9.23
CA TRP A 159 6.80 1.45 -9.31
C TRP A 159 6.07 1.14 -10.62
N GLY A 160 4.76 1.01 -10.55
CA GLY A 160 3.94 0.79 -11.73
C GLY A 160 3.20 2.05 -12.17
N GLU A 161 2.65 1.98 -13.39
CA GLU A 161 1.86 3.07 -13.97
C GLU A 161 0.62 3.38 -13.12
N PRO A 162 0.30 4.66 -12.90
CA PRO A 162 -0.89 5.07 -12.18
C PRO A 162 -2.16 4.54 -12.83
N ILE A 163 -3.11 4.10 -11.99
CA ILE A 163 -4.42 3.60 -12.40
C ILE A 163 -5.46 4.65 -12.00
N GLY A 164 -6.16 5.24 -12.97
CA GLY A 164 -7.38 6.00 -12.74
C GLY A 164 -8.54 5.05 -12.47
N VAL A 165 -9.45 5.43 -11.58
CA VAL A 165 -10.66 4.66 -11.27
C VAL A 165 -11.86 5.51 -11.65
N ASP A 166 -12.66 5.04 -12.59
CA ASP A 166 -13.91 5.64 -13.00
C ASP A 166 -15.14 4.99 -12.33
N ASN A 167 -16.31 5.15 -12.91
CA ASN A 167 -17.58 4.62 -12.40
C ASN A 167 -17.92 3.21 -12.90
N GLU A 168 -16.98 2.52 -13.52
CA GLU A 168 -17.17 1.13 -13.93
C GLU A 168 -17.17 0.16 -12.74
N ASP A 169 -17.40 -1.13 -13.02
CA ASP A 169 -17.45 -2.16 -11.99
C ASP A 169 -16.10 -2.30 -11.26
N ASN A 170 -16.16 -2.38 -9.94
CA ASN A 170 -14.98 -2.57 -9.08
C ASN A 170 -14.16 -3.80 -9.48
N SER A 171 -14.80 -4.87 -9.95
CA SER A 171 -14.14 -6.13 -10.29
C SER A 171 -13.06 -5.97 -11.37
N GLN A 172 -13.27 -5.10 -12.34
CA GLN A 172 -12.29 -4.82 -13.40
C GLN A 172 -11.04 -4.15 -12.83
N PHE A 173 -11.23 -3.15 -11.96
CA PHE A 173 -10.12 -2.46 -11.30
C PHE A 173 -9.40 -3.35 -10.28
N GLN A 174 -10.11 -4.23 -9.59
CA GLN A 174 -9.50 -5.22 -8.70
C GLN A 174 -8.56 -6.15 -9.46
N ILE A 175 -9.01 -6.69 -10.57
CA ILE A 175 -8.21 -7.57 -11.43
C ILE A 175 -7.01 -6.80 -12.03
N LEU A 176 -7.23 -5.59 -12.51
CA LEU A 176 -6.16 -4.75 -13.07
C LEU A 176 -5.08 -4.45 -12.04
N LEU A 177 -5.47 -3.99 -10.85
CA LEU A 177 -4.53 -3.66 -9.77
C LEU A 177 -3.79 -4.90 -9.28
N LYS A 178 -4.50 -6.02 -9.11
CA LYS A 178 -3.90 -7.30 -8.76
C LYS A 178 -2.82 -7.71 -9.75
N ASN A 179 -3.16 -7.74 -11.04
CA ASN A 179 -2.23 -8.16 -12.08
C ASN A 179 -1.00 -7.25 -12.14
N LYS A 180 -1.16 -5.94 -11.97
CA LYS A 180 -0.03 -5.00 -11.91
C LYS A 180 0.86 -5.24 -10.71
N LEU A 181 0.29 -5.42 -9.51
CA LEU A 181 1.05 -5.70 -8.28
C LEU A 181 1.79 -7.04 -8.36
N ASP A 182 1.14 -8.08 -8.87
CA ASP A 182 1.74 -9.42 -9.04
C ASP A 182 2.89 -9.37 -10.06
N LEU A 183 2.72 -8.68 -11.18
CA LEU A 183 3.75 -8.50 -12.20
C LEU A 183 4.97 -7.75 -11.63
N LEU A 184 4.74 -6.65 -10.92
CA LEU A 184 5.81 -5.88 -10.28
C LEU A 184 6.54 -6.74 -9.24
N THR A 185 5.80 -7.48 -8.41
CA THR A 185 6.36 -8.36 -7.39
C THR A 185 7.24 -9.46 -8.02
N LYS A 186 6.80 -10.03 -9.14
CA LYS A 186 7.60 -10.99 -9.91
C LYS A 186 8.89 -10.35 -10.42
N ASN A 187 8.80 -9.17 -11.01
CA ASN A 187 9.94 -8.47 -11.59
C ASN A 187 11.00 -8.12 -10.54
N VAL A 188 10.62 -7.56 -9.39
CA VAL A 188 11.60 -7.20 -8.33
C VAL A 188 12.26 -8.40 -7.67
N ASN A 189 11.64 -9.59 -7.73
CA ASN A 189 12.21 -10.83 -7.20
C ASN A 189 13.06 -11.60 -8.23
N SER A 190 12.99 -11.25 -9.51
CA SER A 190 13.82 -11.90 -10.56
C SER A 190 15.24 -11.35 -10.64
N PHE A 191 15.54 -10.25 -9.99
CA PHE A 191 16.90 -9.67 -9.88
C PHE A 191 17.70 -10.27 -8.71
N GLN A 192 17.71 -11.60 -8.61
CA GLN A 192 18.53 -12.32 -7.63
C GLN A 192 19.93 -12.58 -8.16
#